data_0a585af9b3789eb08cfbe5832d1a9907
#
_entry.id   0a585af9b3789eb08cfbe5832d1a9907
#
_cell.length_a   1.000
_cell.length_b   1.000
_cell.length_c   1.000
_cell.angle_alpha   90.00
_cell.angle_beta   90.00
_cell.angle_gamma   90.00
#
_symmetry.space_group_name_H-M   'P 1'
#
loop_
_entity.id
_entity.type
_entity.pdbx_description
1 polymer ?
#
loop_
_entity_poly.entity_id
_entity_poly.type
_entity_poly.pdbx_seq_one_letter_code
_entity_poly.pdbx_strand_id
1 'polypeptide(L)'
;LKEAYRNAFEFAYHAERLTLLARSLPALTGSPAARPKMERQIKEVLPLHIGYTAEGWFGVDMPALLPKKEHGGAEYIRHSLYLALGEYFKCHEKLRIDNCVLTVCHRYDKSRPEREYRDHDNIELNAIIDALALYALYDDAPLRCEHHYCSLTDDRDATTILLVPQSEFPVCYERIKTYPQTLLPLFP
;
A
#
# COMPACT_ATOMS: atom_id res chain seq x y z
N LEU A 1 7.83 -15.54 -25.23
CA LEU A 1 7.88 -15.21 -23.78
C LEU A 1 7.39 -13.79 -23.53
N LYS A 2 7.99 -12.75 -24.15
CA LYS A 2 7.56 -11.33 -23.99
C LYS A 2 6.09 -11.10 -24.32
N GLU A 3 5.56 -11.76 -25.34
CA GLU A 3 4.16 -11.65 -25.73
C GLU A 3 3.21 -12.28 -24.69
N ALA A 4 3.57 -13.41 -24.12
CA ALA A 4 2.81 -14.05 -23.06
C ALA A 4 2.74 -13.17 -21.80
N TYR A 5 3.86 -12.53 -21.43
CA TYR A 5 3.88 -11.58 -20.32
C TYR A 5 3.01 -10.35 -20.60
N ARG A 6 3.10 -9.77 -21.80
CA ARG A 6 2.25 -8.63 -22.18
C ARG A 6 0.77 -8.99 -22.08
N ASN A 7 0.37 -10.14 -22.61
CA ASN A 7 -1.01 -10.60 -22.53
C ASN A 7 -1.46 -10.87 -21.08
N ALA A 8 -0.56 -11.38 -20.24
CA ALA A 8 -0.86 -11.55 -18.81
C ALA A 8 -1.06 -10.20 -18.10
N PHE A 9 -0.28 -9.17 -18.42
CA PHE A 9 -0.47 -7.83 -17.88
C PHE A 9 -1.76 -7.18 -18.37
N GLU A 10 -2.08 -7.29 -19.66
CA GLU A 10 -3.36 -6.80 -20.19
C GLU A 10 -4.55 -7.50 -19.55
N PHE A 11 -4.45 -8.81 -19.33
CA PHE A 11 -5.47 -9.57 -18.61
C PHE A 11 -5.64 -9.09 -17.17
N ALA A 12 -4.53 -8.90 -16.44
CA ALA A 12 -4.57 -8.38 -15.07
C ALA A 12 -5.22 -6.99 -15.03
N TYR A 13 -4.85 -6.09 -15.94
CA TYR A 13 -5.44 -4.76 -16.06
C TYR A 13 -6.96 -4.81 -16.29
N HIS A 14 -7.41 -5.65 -17.21
CA HIS A 14 -8.84 -5.80 -17.47
C HIS A 14 -9.59 -6.44 -16.31
N ALA A 15 -8.96 -7.39 -15.60
CA ALA A 15 -9.53 -8.00 -14.41
C ALA A 15 -9.68 -6.97 -13.27
N GLU A 16 -8.70 -6.10 -13.07
CA GLU A 16 -8.78 -5.00 -12.11
C GLU A 16 -9.92 -4.04 -12.44
N ARG A 17 -10.04 -3.61 -13.70
CA ARG A 17 -11.15 -2.74 -14.15
C ARG A 17 -12.51 -3.41 -13.97
N LEU A 18 -12.62 -4.69 -14.30
CA LEU A 18 -13.85 -5.45 -14.10
C LEU A 18 -14.21 -5.54 -12.61
N THR A 19 -13.20 -5.75 -11.76
CA THR A 19 -13.36 -5.77 -10.32
C THR A 19 -13.87 -4.42 -9.79
N LEU A 20 -13.33 -3.30 -10.26
CA LEU A 20 -13.79 -1.96 -9.89
C LEU A 20 -15.25 -1.72 -10.31
N LEU A 21 -15.62 -2.12 -11.52
CA LEU A 21 -16.99 -2.06 -12.00
C LEU A 21 -17.91 -2.92 -11.13
N ALA A 22 -17.54 -4.17 -10.86
CA ALA A 22 -18.31 -5.07 -10.00
C ALA A 22 -18.50 -4.48 -8.59
N ARG A 23 -17.50 -3.80 -8.05
CA ARG A 23 -17.58 -3.11 -6.75
C ARG A 23 -18.52 -1.89 -6.75
N SER A 24 -18.74 -1.26 -7.89
CA SER A 24 -19.68 -0.15 -8.03
C SER A 24 -21.15 -0.61 -8.12
N LEU A 25 -21.41 -1.85 -8.54
CA LEU A 25 -22.76 -2.41 -8.69
C LEU A 25 -23.64 -2.33 -7.44
N PRO A 26 -23.14 -2.58 -6.20
CA PRO A 26 -23.98 -2.45 -5.01
C PRO A 26 -24.54 -1.06 -4.79
N ALA A 27 -23.79 -0.01 -5.15
CA ALA A 27 -24.29 1.37 -5.09
C ALA A 27 -25.45 1.60 -6.07
N LEU A 28 -25.46 0.86 -7.19
CA LEU A 28 -26.52 0.93 -8.19
C LEU A 28 -27.74 0.09 -7.83
N THR A 29 -27.59 -0.92 -6.99
CA THR A 29 -28.69 -1.81 -6.59
C THR A 29 -29.57 -1.24 -5.47
N GLY A 30 -29.09 -0.19 -4.76
CA GLY A 30 -29.79 0.38 -3.62
C GLY A 30 -29.95 -0.54 -2.40
N SER A 31 -29.29 -1.72 -2.40
CA SER A 31 -29.40 -2.67 -1.30
C SER A 31 -28.54 -2.25 -0.09
N PRO A 32 -29.13 -1.99 1.11
CA PRO A 32 -28.38 -1.62 2.30
C PRO A 32 -27.33 -2.66 2.75
N ALA A 33 -27.58 -3.93 2.45
CA ALA A 33 -26.69 -5.03 2.83
C ALA A 33 -25.54 -5.27 1.84
N ALA A 34 -25.61 -4.70 0.65
CA ALA A 34 -24.62 -4.95 -0.40
C ALA A 34 -23.26 -4.33 -0.06
N ARG A 35 -23.26 -3.12 0.50
CA ARG A 35 -22.03 -2.42 0.87
C ARG A 35 -21.22 -3.14 1.95
N PRO A 36 -21.77 -3.51 3.13
CA PRO A 36 -21.03 -4.25 4.14
C PRO A 36 -20.48 -5.59 3.66
N LYS A 37 -21.26 -6.30 2.82
CA LYS A 37 -20.82 -7.57 2.23
C LYS A 37 -19.62 -7.36 1.31
N MET A 38 -19.65 -6.36 0.49
CA MET A 38 -18.55 -6.01 -0.43
C MET A 38 -17.30 -5.57 0.34
N GLU A 39 -17.44 -4.73 1.37
CA GLU A 39 -16.32 -4.29 2.21
C GLU A 39 -15.62 -5.49 2.87
N ARG A 40 -16.37 -6.50 3.29
CA ARG A 40 -15.81 -7.76 3.80
C ARG A 40 -15.01 -8.50 2.74
N GLN A 41 -15.56 -8.64 1.53
CA GLN A 41 -14.88 -9.31 0.42
C GLN A 41 -13.59 -8.56 0.00
N ILE A 42 -13.58 -7.24 0.02
CA ILE A 42 -12.37 -6.44 -0.26
C ILE A 42 -11.25 -6.77 0.71
N LYS A 43 -11.55 -6.90 2.00
CA LYS A 43 -10.57 -7.26 3.02
C LYS A 43 -10.01 -8.66 2.84
N GLU A 44 -10.83 -9.60 2.41
CA GLU A 44 -10.39 -10.98 2.13
C GLU A 44 -9.45 -11.04 0.92
N VAL A 45 -9.67 -10.19 -0.09
CA VAL A 45 -8.86 -10.15 -1.33
C VAL A 45 -7.52 -9.42 -1.13
N LEU A 46 -7.52 -8.34 -0.34
CA LEU A 46 -6.31 -7.55 -0.05
C LEU A 46 -6.22 -7.33 1.47
N PRO A 47 -5.77 -8.33 2.23
CA PRO A 47 -5.59 -8.16 3.66
C PRO A 47 -4.44 -7.19 3.95
N LEU A 48 -4.79 -6.03 4.52
CA LEU A 48 -3.83 -5.02 4.94
C LEU A 48 -3.49 -5.23 6.42
N HIS A 49 -2.21 -5.16 6.72
CA HIS A 49 -1.69 -5.20 8.07
C HIS A 49 -1.26 -3.80 8.49
N ILE A 50 -1.87 -3.26 9.56
CA ILE A 50 -1.64 -1.90 10.04
C ILE A 50 -1.19 -1.97 11.49
N GLY A 51 -0.15 -1.24 11.83
CA GLY A 51 0.38 -1.22 13.19
C GLY A 51 1.70 -0.47 13.29
N TYR A 52 2.47 -0.80 14.30
CA TYR A 52 3.77 -0.19 14.55
C TYR A 52 4.89 -1.21 14.41
N THR A 53 6.06 -0.77 13.94
CA THR A 53 7.29 -1.57 14.01
C THR A 53 7.79 -1.67 15.44
N ALA A 54 8.83 -2.47 15.66
CA ALA A 54 9.48 -2.57 16.97
C ALA A 54 10.09 -1.23 17.44
N GLU A 55 10.45 -0.37 16.50
CA GLU A 55 10.96 0.98 16.74
C GLU A 55 9.86 2.01 17.03
N GLY A 56 8.59 1.64 16.85
CA GLY A 56 7.44 2.53 17.04
C GLY A 56 7.02 3.32 15.82
N TRP A 57 7.52 2.99 14.61
CA TRP A 57 7.08 3.64 13.38
C TRP A 57 5.75 3.07 12.91
N PHE A 58 4.83 3.95 12.57
CA PHE A 58 3.54 3.53 12.02
C PHE A 58 3.71 2.98 10.61
N GLY A 59 3.06 1.87 10.32
CA GLY A 59 3.22 1.22 9.04
C GLY A 59 2.00 0.45 8.56
N VAL A 60 2.00 0.23 7.27
CA VAL A 60 1.04 -0.60 6.54
C VAL A 60 1.80 -1.62 5.70
N ASP A 61 1.48 -2.90 5.85
CA ASP A 61 1.97 -3.96 4.98
C ASP A 61 0.83 -4.50 4.12
N MET A 62 1.07 -4.62 2.82
CA MET A 62 0.10 -5.16 1.88
C MET A 62 0.71 -6.27 1.02
N PRO A 63 -0.01 -7.36 0.75
CA PRO A 63 0.48 -8.50 -0.03
C PRO A 63 0.33 -8.25 -1.55
N ALA A 64 0.67 -7.06 -2.00
CA ALA A 64 0.60 -6.64 -3.39
C ALA A 64 1.65 -5.57 -3.70
N LEU A 65 2.10 -5.53 -4.93
CA LEU A 65 2.89 -4.41 -5.43
C LEU A 65 1.97 -3.28 -5.90
N LEU A 66 2.35 -2.03 -5.65
CA LEU A 66 1.60 -0.88 -6.14
C LEU A 66 1.58 -0.87 -7.68
N PRO A 67 0.45 -0.50 -8.30
CA PRO A 67 0.33 -0.47 -9.76
C PRO A 67 1.23 0.59 -10.39
N LYS A 68 1.55 0.41 -11.68
CA LYS A 68 2.18 1.44 -12.49
C LYS A 68 1.15 2.51 -12.84
N LYS A 69 1.58 3.77 -12.93
CA LYS A 69 0.74 4.92 -13.34
C LYS A 69 0.04 4.69 -14.68
N GLU A 70 0.75 4.08 -15.63
CA GLU A 70 0.24 3.80 -16.98
C GLU A 70 -0.96 2.85 -17.01
N HIS A 71 -1.07 1.97 -16.03
CA HIS A 71 -2.09 0.92 -16.03
C HIS A 71 -3.32 1.26 -15.19
N GLY A 72 -3.27 2.34 -14.40
CA GLY A 72 -4.32 2.65 -13.44
C GLY A 72 -4.45 1.58 -12.36
N GLY A 73 -5.55 1.55 -11.63
CA GLY A 73 -5.82 0.48 -10.65
C GLY A 73 -5.46 0.81 -9.20
N ALA A 74 -4.86 1.98 -8.92
CA ALA A 74 -4.59 2.41 -7.55
C ALA A 74 -5.86 2.63 -6.71
N GLU A 75 -6.98 2.88 -7.37
CA GLU A 75 -8.26 3.14 -6.70
C GLU A 75 -8.74 1.98 -5.82
N TYR A 76 -8.48 0.73 -6.20
CA TYR A 76 -8.86 -0.40 -5.36
C TYR A 76 -7.99 -0.49 -4.11
N ILE A 77 -6.69 -0.18 -4.22
CA ILE A 77 -5.77 -0.14 -3.07
C ILE A 77 -6.15 1.03 -2.16
N ARG A 78 -6.39 2.21 -2.73
CA ARG A 78 -6.88 3.36 -1.99
C ARG A 78 -8.13 3.04 -1.18
N HIS A 79 -9.13 2.43 -1.82
CA HIS A 79 -10.37 2.06 -1.16
C HIS A 79 -10.13 1.07 -0.02
N SER A 80 -9.28 0.05 -0.24
CA SER A 80 -8.89 -0.92 0.79
C SER A 80 -8.19 -0.24 1.96
N LEU A 81 -7.26 0.70 1.68
CA LEU A 81 -6.59 1.49 2.70
C LEU A 81 -7.56 2.35 3.52
N TYR A 82 -8.48 3.06 2.86
CA TYR A 82 -9.49 3.86 3.56
C TYR A 82 -10.32 3.02 4.54
N LEU A 83 -10.77 1.85 4.10
CA LEU A 83 -11.53 0.94 4.96
C LEU A 83 -10.70 0.45 6.14
N ALA A 84 -9.47 0.00 5.88
CA ALA A 84 -8.60 -0.57 6.89
C ALA A 84 -8.12 0.48 7.91
N LEU A 85 -7.65 1.64 7.42
CA LEU A 85 -7.26 2.77 8.29
C LEU A 85 -8.46 3.31 9.09
N GLY A 86 -9.62 3.43 8.44
CA GLY A 86 -10.84 3.87 9.11
C GLY A 86 -11.26 2.92 10.23
N GLU A 87 -11.07 1.62 10.08
CA GLU A 87 -11.33 0.65 11.17
C GLU A 87 -10.28 0.70 12.26
N TYR A 88 -9.00 0.74 11.86
CA TYR A 88 -7.89 0.83 12.81
C TYR A 88 -8.08 2.04 13.75
N PHE A 89 -8.36 3.21 13.19
CA PHE A 89 -8.53 4.45 13.96
C PHE A 89 -9.91 4.63 14.62
N LYS A 90 -10.81 3.64 14.56
CA LYS A 90 -11.98 3.58 15.46
C LYS A 90 -11.60 3.17 16.87
N CYS A 91 -10.55 2.34 17.01
CA CYS A 91 -10.08 1.81 18.27
C CYS A 91 -8.76 2.42 18.74
N HIS A 92 -8.14 3.26 17.91
CA HIS A 92 -6.86 3.91 18.20
C HIS A 92 -6.98 5.42 17.97
N GLU A 93 -6.17 6.19 18.69
CA GLU A 93 -6.11 7.64 18.46
C GLU A 93 -5.57 7.94 17.06
N LYS A 94 -6.13 8.98 16.43
CA LYS A 94 -5.65 9.45 15.14
C LYS A 94 -4.24 10.01 15.28
N LEU A 95 -3.37 9.55 14.42
CA LEU A 95 -2.03 10.08 14.32
C LEU A 95 -2.05 11.47 13.67
N ARG A 96 -1.04 12.26 14.00
CA ARG A 96 -0.77 13.57 13.41
C ARG A 96 0.75 13.71 13.25
N ILE A 97 1.32 12.77 12.48
CA ILE A 97 2.77 12.74 12.27
C ILE A 97 3.14 13.94 11.39
N ASP A 98 4.06 14.74 11.89
CA ASP A 98 4.63 15.90 11.21
C ASP A 98 6.14 15.69 11.02
N ASN A 99 6.73 16.29 10.01
CA ASN A 99 8.16 16.16 9.69
C ASN A 99 8.62 14.70 9.61
N CYS A 100 8.04 13.98 8.66
CA CYS A 100 8.31 12.57 8.47
C CYS A 100 8.84 12.23 7.07
N VAL A 101 9.38 11.02 6.96
CA VAL A 101 9.69 10.38 5.69
C VAL A 101 8.69 9.24 5.48
N LEU A 102 7.85 9.36 4.45
CA LEU A 102 7.02 8.28 3.97
C LEU A 102 7.91 7.33 3.16
N THR A 103 8.20 6.18 3.72
CA THR A 103 9.06 5.17 3.10
C THR A 103 8.21 4.10 2.46
N VAL A 104 8.35 3.90 1.17
CA VAL A 104 7.68 2.84 0.40
C VAL A 104 8.71 1.80 0.00
N CYS A 105 8.56 0.60 0.50
CA CYS A 105 9.44 -0.51 0.24
C CYS A 105 8.69 -1.59 -0.58
N HIS A 106 9.04 -1.74 -1.86
CA HIS A 106 8.57 -2.83 -2.68
C HIS A 106 9.39 -4.08 -2.42
N ARG A 107 8.73 -5.17 -2.05
CA ARG A 107 9.34 -6.49 -1.87
C ARG A 107 8.95 -7.36 -3.06
N TYR A 108 9.94 -7.84 -3.80
CA TYR A 108 9.76 -8.64 -5.00
C TYR A 108 10.05 -10.10 -4.73
N ASP A 109 9.14 -10.97 -5.16
CA ASP A 109 9.31 -12.42 -5.08
C ASP A 109 10.56 -12.87 -5.83
N LYS A 110 11.56 -13.34 -5.08
CA LYS A 110 12.85 -13.83 -5.62
C LYS A 110 12.71 -15.09 -6.47
N SER A 111 11.61 -15.83 -6.37
CA SER A 111 11.35 -17.01 -7.20
C SER A 111 10.99 -16.67 -8.65
N ARG A 112 10.83 -15.40 -8.97
CA ARG A 112 10.46 -14.89 -10.29
C ARG A 112 11.62 -14.10 -10.92
N PRO A 113 12.70 -14.74 -11.35
CA PRO A 113 13.94 -14.07 -11.76
C PRO A 113 13.80 -13.25 -13.07
N GLU A 114 12.81 -13.54 -13.92
CA GLU A 114 12.59 -12.84 -15.19
C GLU A 114 11.63 -11.64 -15.07
N ARG A 115 11.32 -11.26 -13.86
CA ARG A 115 10.39 -10.18 -13.59
C ARG A 115 11.01 -8.81 -13.89
N GLU A 116 10.27 -7.93 -14.56
CA GLU A 116 10.60 -6.52 -14.63
C GLU A 116 10.34 -5.85 -13.27
N TYR A 117 11.38 -5.25 -12.69
CA TYR A 117 11.22 -4.36 -11.55
C TYR A 117 10.50 -3.08 -12.00
N ARG A 118 9.74 -2.49 -11.10
CA ARG A 118 9.03 -1.24 -11.38
C ARG A 118 9.94 -0.06 -11.11
N ASP A 119 10.00 0.87 -12.06
CA ASP A 119 10.67 2.15 -11.84
C ASP A 119 9.89 2.95 -10.80
N HIS A 120 10.58 3.54 -9.86
CA HIS A 120 9.96 4.23 -8.73
C HIS A 120 9.15 5.46 -9.16
N ASP A 121 9.54 6.15 -10.22
CA ASP A 121 8.82 7.28 -10.78
C ASP A 121 7.54 6.89 -11.53
N ASN A 122 7.41 5.63 -11.90
CA ASN A 122 6.23 5.09 -12.59
C ASN A 122 5.25 4.34 -11.67
N ILE A 123 5.36 4.51 -10.36
CA ILE A 123 4.45 3.90 -9.39
C ILE A 123 3.35 4.90 -9.02
N GLU A 124 2.10 4.41 -8.98
CA GLU A 124 0.97 5.23 -8.54
C GLU A 124 0.90 5.31 -7.02
N LEU A 125 1.29 6.45 -6.48
CA LEU A 125 1.34 6.68 -5.04
C LEU A 125 0.37 7.72 -4.53
N ASN A 126 -0.08 8.66 -5.37
CA ASN A 126 -0.89 9.79 -4.90
C ASN A 126 -2.11 9.31 -4.12
N ALA A 127 -2.81 8.32 -4.66
CA ALA A 127 -3.99 7.75 -4.02
C ALA A 127 -3.72 7.11 -2.64
N ILE A 128 -2.49 6.66 -2.42
CA ILE A 128 -2.05 6.05 -1.16
C ILE A 128 -1.65 7.12 -0.15
N ILE A 129 -0.90 8.13 -0.61
CA ILE A 129 -0.52 9.28 0.20
C ILE A 129 -1.77 10.00 0.70
N ASP A 130 -2.75 10.25 -0.18
CA ASP A 130 -4.05 10.86 0.20
C ASP A 130 -4.77 10.06 1.31
N ALA A 131 -4.75 8.72 1.22
CA ALA A 131 -5.36 7.88 2.24
C ALA A 131 -4.63 7.98 3.58
N LEU A 132 -3.29 7.98 3.57
CA LEU A 132 -2.46 8.11 4.77
C LEU A 132 -2.55 9.52 5.37
N ALA A 133 -2.56 10.55 4.52
CA ALA A 133 -2.68 11.94 4.95
C ALA A 133 -3.96 12.17 5.77
N LEU A 134 -5.08 11.59 5.33
CA LEU A 134 -6.35 11.73 6.04
C LEU A 134 -6.33 11.19 7.47
N TYR A 135 -5.58 10.11 7.73
CA TYR A 135 -5.64 9.38 8.99
C TYR A 135 -4.39 9.53 9.87
N ALA A 136 -3.22 9.68 9.26
CA ALA A 136 -1.95 9.52 9.97
C ALA A 136 -1.00 10.72 9.88
N LEU A 137 -1.08 11.54 8.83
CA LEU A 137 -0.23 12.72 8.67
C LEU A 137 -0.90 13.98 9.23
N TYR A 138 -0.07 14.94 9.60
CA TYR A 138 -0.54 16.30 9.85
C TYR A 138 -0.84 17.01 8.53
N ASP A 139 0.07 16.87 7.56
CA ASP A 139 0.01 17.43 6.22
C ASP A 139 0.96 16.64 5.31
N ASP A 140 0.64 16.48 4.04
CA ASP A 140 1.47 15.83 3.03
C ASP A 140 2.31 16.83 2.21
N ALA A 141 2.35 18.10 2.64
CA ALA A 141 3.16 19.13 1.99
C ALA A 141 4.65 18.73 1.93
N PRO A 142 5.37 19.07 0.83
CA PRO A 142 6.74 18.59 0.60
C PRO A 142 7.75 18.94 1.68
N LEU A 143 7.50 19.99 2.47
CA LEU A 143 8.37 20.39 3.59
C LEU A 143 8.06 19.65 4.89
N ARG A 144 6.98 18.86 4.92
CA ARG A 144 6.51 18.12 6.10
C ARG A 144 6.57 16.61 5.92
N CYS A 145 6.42 16.14 4.68
CA CYS A 145 6.45 14.73 4.34
C CYS A 145 7.38 14.52 3.13
N GLU A 146 8.57 14.00 3.40
CA GLU A 146 9.48 13.56 2.35
C GLU A 146 9.13 12.14 1.91
N HIS A 147 9.52 11.76 0.69
CA HIS A 147 9.27 10.43 0.17
C HIS A 147 10.57 9.68 -0.07
N HIS A 148 10.63 8.45 0.42
CA HIS A 148 11.72 7.53 0.14
C HIS A 148 11.18 6.24 -0.48
N TYR A 149 11.81 5.82 -1.57
CA TYR A 149 11.47 4.58 -2.26
C TYR A 149 12.63 3.60 -2.21
N CYS A 150 12.31 2.35 -1.94
CA CYS A 150 13.27 1.26 -2.02
C CYS A 150 12.64 -0.01 -2.56
N SER A 151 13.49 -0.90 -3.05
CA SER A 151 13.10 -2.21 -3.57
C SER A 151 13.98 -3.27 -2.95
N LEU A 152 13.37 -4.37 -2.53
CA LEU A 152 14.03 -5.52 -1.92
C LEU A 152 13.56 -6.80 -2.61
N THR A 153 14.33 -7.86 -2.45
CA THR A 153 13.91 -9.22 -2.80
C THR A 153 13.40 -9.95 -1.57
N ASP A 154 12.29 -10.67 -1.72
CA ASP A 154 11.62 -11.40 -0.64
C ASP A 154 11.10 -12.75 -1.16
N ASP A 155 10.40 -13.50 -0.33
CA ASP A 155 9.75 -14.76 -0.70
C ASP A 155 8.37 -14.56 -1.36
N ARG A 156 7.86 -13.33 -1.36
CA ARG A 156 6.59 -12.96 -1.98
C ARG A 156 6.57 -11.50 -2.43
N ASP A 157 5.64 -11.19 -3.32
CA ASP A 157 5.34 -9.80 -3.66
C ASP A 157 4.59 -9.12 -2.53
N ALA A 158 5.09 -7.97 -2.11
CA ALA A 158 4.44 -7.13 -1.11
C ALA A 158 4.90 -5.68 -1.19
N THR A 159 4.19 -4.80 -0.53
CA THR A 159 4.59 -3.40 -0.32
C THR A 159 4.46 -3.06 1.16
N THR A 160 5.51 -2.59 1.76
CA THR A 160 5.51 -2.03 3.11
C THR A 160 5.63 -0.52 3.02
N ILE A 161 4.75 0.19 3.70
CA ILE A 161 4.77 1.66 3.81
C ILE A 161 5.00 2.00 5.27
N LEU A 162 5.97 2.87 5.54
CA LEU A 162 6.29 3.33 6.89
C LEU A 162 6.23 4.86 6.95
N LEU A 163 5.70 5.38 8.02
CA LEU A 163 5.80 6.78 8.39
C LEU A 163 6.85 6.91 9.50
N VAL A 164 8.00 7.43 9.13
CA VAL A 164 9.18 7.50 9.99
C VAL A 164 9.47 8.96 10.33
N PRO A 165 9.60 9.37 11.59
CA PRO A 165 10.06 10.72 11.93
C PRO A 165 11.36 11.05 11.19
N GLN A 166 11.48 12.24 10.65
CA GLN A 166 12.64 12.63 9.84
C GLN A 166 13.98 12.45 10.59
N SER A 167 13.98 12.70 11.89
CA SER A 167 15.17 12.51 12.76
C SER A 167 15.58 11.03 12.90
N GLU A 168 14.65 10.08 12.69
CA GLU A 168 14.87 8.63 12.84
C GLU A 168 15.10 7.94 11.49
N PHE A 169 14.90 8.66 10.38
CA PHE A 169 15.05 8.09 9.06
C PHE A 169 16.44 7.47 8.78
N PRO A 170 17.58 8.01 9.25
CA PRO A 170 18.88 7.33 9.10
C PRO A 170 18.89 5.91 9.69
N VAL A 171 18.24 5.72 10.84
CA VAL A 171 18.11 4.39 11.48
C VAL A 171 17.22 3.48 10.63
N CYS A 172 16.10 3.98 10.13
CA CYS A 172 15.22 3.26 9.24
C CYS A 172 15.94 2.82 7.97
N TYR A 173 16.70 3.70 7.35
CA TYR A 173 17.46 3.41 6.14
C TYR A 173 18.49 2.29 6.34
N GLU A 174 19.23 2.29 7.45
CA GLU A 174 20.15 1.22 7.80
C GLU A 174 19.42 -0.12 8.06
N ARG A 175 18.26 -0.07 8.71
CA ARG A 175 17.42 -1.24 8.94
C ARG A 175 16.91 -1.86 7.64
N ILE A 176 16.43 -1.05 6.70
CA ILE A 176 16.00 -1.50 5.37
C ILE A 176 17.10 -2.30 4.69
N LYS A 177 18.35 -1.83 4.77
CA LYS A 177 19.48 -2.48 4.13
C LYS A 177 19.95 -3.76 4.83
N THR A 178 19.95 -3.76 6.15
CA THR A 178 20.57 -4.81 6.95
C THR A 178 19.59 -5.92 7.35
N TYR A 179 18.37 -5.53 7.73
CA TYR A 179 17.35 -6.44 8.26
C TYR A 179 15.94 -6.11 7.76
N PRO A 180 15.67 -6.19 6.46
CA PRO A 180 14.39 -5.73 5.88
C PRO A 180 13.17 -6.46 6.43
N GLN A 181 13.30 -7.72 6.86
CA GLN A 181 12.20 -8.49 7.44
C GLN A 181 11.74 -7.97 8.82
N THR A 182 12.55 -7.14 9.49
CA THR A 182 12.18 -6.57 10.80
C THR A 182 11.32 -5.31 10.69
N LEU A 183 11.13 -4.80 9.48
CA LEU A 183 10.35 -3.59 9.21
C LEU A 183 8.85 -3.85 9.08
N LEU A 184 8.42 -5.09 9.21
CA LEU A 184 7.00 -5.41 9.16
C LEU A 184 6.32 -4.83 10.41
N PRO A 185 5.15 -4.15 10.23
CA PRO A 185 4.37 -3.71 11.36
C PRO A 185 4.04 -4.88 12.28
N LEU A 186 4.33 -4.71 13.54
CA LEU A 186 3.88 -5.64 14.57
C LEU A 186 2.39 -5.39 14.78
N PHE A 187 1.60 -6.46 14.73
CA PHE A 187 0.18 -6.36 15.05
C PHE A 187 0.02 -6.02 16.51
N PRO A 188 -0.97 -5.17 16.87
CA PRO A 188 -1.34 -4.94 18.25
C PRO A 188 -1.88 -6.19 18.92
#